data_5f9b17aae29493e93a468a66c7fd09a7
#
_entry.id   5f9b17aae29493e93a468a66c7fd09a7
#
_cell.length_a   1.000
_cell.length_b   1.000
_cell.length_c   1.000
_cell.angle_alpha   90.00
_cell.angle_beta   90.00
_cell.angle_gamma   90.00
#
_symmetry.space_group_name_H-M   'P 1'
#
loop_
_entity.id
_entity.type
_entity.pdbx_description
1 polymer ?
#
loop_
_entity_poly.entity_id
_entity_poly.type
_entity_poly.pdbx_seq_one_letter_code
_entity_poly.pdbx_strand_id
1 'polypeptide(L)'
;MILNKILNFGIDKNYFIKKPIKQIKKSCCSLEEEIIDFDSTKEIICKEANQQTRKSCDGLCLKGSINFIEFKSLNNFFEKEFQYKLNQENIEEIEIIKEKVRNFNFKRKITDSLWLLDYILRHKDLSLKNNEIDECESIEKNYFIIKDEFQPLINLISNLNLLANESNNLKYRKIMDIEIKNSLDVLIKIELNKPKLIDCKQLEQILKEEK
;
A
#
# COMPACT_ATOMS: atom_id res chain seq x y z
N MET A 1 -0.86 -20.48 13.50
CA MET A 1 -2.07 -20.22 14.34
C MET A 1 -2.02 -18.89 15.08
N ILE A 2 -0.85 -18.32 15.32
CA ILE A 2 -0.71 -17.03 16.02
C ILE A 2 -1.38 -15.87 15.29
N LEU A 3 -1.32 -15.80 13.96
CA LEU A 3 -1.99 -14.75 13.17
C LEU A 3 -3.50 -14.71 13.42
N ASN A 4 -4.16 -15.86 13.60
CA ASN A 4 -5.59 -15.89 13.93
C ASN A 4 -5.86 -15.35 15.35
N LYS A 5 -4.95 -15.58 16.31
CA LYS A 5 -5.07 -15.02 17.66
C LYS A 5 -4.98 -13.49 17.61
N ILE A 6 -4.02 -12.96 16.85
CA ILE A 6 -3.87 -11.51 16.63
C ILE A 6 -5.09 -10.92 15.91
N LEU A 7 -5.55 -11.59 14.86
CA LEU A 7 -6.70 -11.15 14.08
C LEU A 7 -7.97 -11.07 14.94
N ASN A 8 -8.27 -12.14 15.70
CA ASN A 8 -9.44 -12.17 16.58
C ASN A 8 -9.34 -11.11 17.66
N PHE A 9 -8.19 -10.98 18.31
CA PHE A 9 -7.97 -9.93 19.31
C PHE A 9 -8.20 -8.53 18.73
N GLY A 10 -7.65 -8.24 17.55
CA GLY A 10 -7.80 -6.95 16.87
C GLY A 10 -9.27 -6.66 16.52
N ILE A 11 -10.05 -7.69 16.15
CA ILE A 11 -11.49 -7.56 15.89
C ILE A 11 -12.25 -7.32 17.20
N ASP A 12 -11.99 -8.10 18.24
CA ASP A 12 -12.68 -8.01 19.55
C ASP A 12 -12.45 -6.65 20.23
N LYS A 13 -11.26 -6.07 20.05
CA LYS A 13 -10.92 -4.72 20.53
C LYS A 13 -11.35 -3.60 19.58
N ASN A 14 -11.98 -3.92 18.46
CA ASN A 14 -12.32 -2.97 17.39
C ASN A 14 -11.11 -2.23 16.80
N TYR A 15 -9.91 -2.76 16.93
CA TYR A 15 -8.72 -2.24 16.21
C TYR A 15 -8.78 -2.58 14.72
N PHE A 16 -9.28 -3.78 14.39
CA PHE A 16 -9.33 -4.28 13.03
C PHE A 16 -10.75 -4.21 12.47
N ILE A 17 -10.92 -3.36 11.47
CA ILE A 17 -12.14 -3.24 10.69
C ILE A 17 -11.88 -3.87 9.33
N LYS A 18 -12.52 -5.00 9.04
CA LYS A 18 -12.44 -5.63 7.72
C LYS A 18 -13.35 -4.91 6.73
N LYS A 19 -12.83 -4.70 5.53
CA LYS A 19 -13.59 -4.13 4.40
C LYS A 19 -13.19 -4.82 3.10
N PRO A 20 -14.12 -4.95 2.15
CA PRO A 20 -13.78 -5.29 0.77
C PRO A 20 -12.71 -4.32 0.23
N ILE A 21 -11.73 -4.82 -0.51
CA ILE A 21 -10.62 -4.01 -1.05
C ILE A 21 -11.14 -2.80 -1.82
N LYS A 22 -12.21 -2.95 -2.60
CA LYS A 22 -12.85 -1.84 -3.34
C LYS A 22 -13.35 -0.70 -2.46
N GLN A 23 -13.58 -0.94 -1.17
CA GLN A 23 -14.05 0.05 -0.19
C GLN A 23 -12.91 0.68 0.63
N ILE A 24 -11.69 0.18 0.50
CA ILE A 24 -10.52 0.79 1.13
C ILE A 24 -10.27 2.15 0.48
N LYS A 25 -10.11 3.17 1.30
CA LYS A 25 -9.79 4.52 0.85
C LYS A 25 -8.54 4.49 -0.04
N LYS A 26 -8.61 5.10 -1.22
CA LYS A 26 -7.56 5.11 -2.27
C LYS A 26 -7.35 3.78 -3.00
N SER A 27 -8.13 2.74 -2.75
CA SER A 27 -8.01 1.52 -3.54
C SER A 27 -8.20 1.82 -5.03
N CYS A 28 -7.34 1.24 -5.85
CA CYS A 28 -7.45 1.23 -7.30
C CYS A 28 -8.03 -0.10 -7.82
N CYS A 29 -8.38 -1.02 -6.92
CA CYS A 29 -8.87 -2.35 -7.22
C CYS A 29 -10.37 -2.47 -6.95
N SER A 30 -11.07 -3.23 -7.80
CA SER A 30 -12.49 -3.55 -7.64
C SER A 30 -12.75 -4.90 -6.94
N LEU A 31 -11.78 -5.41 -6.17
CA LEU A 31 -11.81 -6.71 -5.53
C LEU A 31 -12.79 -6.74 -4.34
N GLU A 32 -13.51 -7.86 -4.21
CA GLU A 32 -14.45 -8.12 -3.11
C GLU A 32 -13.79 -8.80 -1.90
N GLU A 33 -12.54 -9.26 -2.04
CA GLU A 33 -11.77 -9.84 -0.95
C GLU A 33 -11.62 -8.84 0.18
N GLU A 34 -11.84 -9.33 1.41
CA GLU A 34 -11.74 -8.50 2.61
C GLU A 34 -10.31 -8.47 3.16
N ILE A 35 -9.87 -7.26 3.47
CA ILE A 35 -8.65 -6.98 4.22
C ILE A 35 -8.96 -6.04 5.39
N ILE A 36 -8.02 -5.90 6.30
CA ILE A 36 -8.12 -4.92 7.39
C ILE A 36 -7.86 -3.52 6.83
N ASP A 37 -8.80 -2.57 7.05
CA ASP A 37 -8.59 -1.15 6.80
C ASP A 37 -7.59 -0.60 7.83
N PHE A 38 -6.32 -0.54 7.43
CA PHE A 38 -5.24 -0.23 8.36
C PHE A 38 -5.10 1.27 8.65
N ASP A 39 -5.66 2.13 7.80
CA ASP A 39 -5.80 3.56 8.07
C ASP A 39 -6.78 3.79 9.25
N SER A 40 -7.90 3.05 9.31
CA SER A 40 -8.82 3.08 10.45
C SER A 40 -8.18 2.53 11.73
N THR A 41 -7.44 1.41 11.64
CA THR A 41 -6.66 0.85 12.75
C THR A 41 -5.70 1.87 13.35
N LYS A 42 -4.98 2.59 12.52
CA LYS A 42 -4.05 3.65 12.92
C LYS A 42 -4.75 4.74 13.75
N GLU A 43 -5.90 5.20 13.30
CA GLU A 43 -6.65 6.26 13.99
C GLU A 43 -7.05 5.84 15.40
N ILE A 44 -7.51 4.61 15.55
CA ILE A 44 -7.91 4.04 16.85
C ILE A 44 -6.70 3.91 17.78
N ILE A 45 -5.63 3.28 17.33
CA ILE A 45 -4.44 3.02 18.15
C ILE A 45 -3.73 4.31 18.52
N CYS A 46 -3.54 5.25 17.59
CA CYS A 46 -2.90 6.53 17.91
C CYS A 46 -3.68 7.32 18.96
N LYS A 47 -5.03 7.27 18.91
CA LYS A 47 -5.88 7.89 19.91
C LYS A 47 -5.72 7.22 21.28
N GLU A 48 -5.74 5.90 21.34
CA GLU A 48 -5.59 5.14 22.59
C GLU A 48 -4.19 5.35 23.20
N ALA A 49 -3.15 5.29 22.38
CA ALA A 49 -1.77 5.50 22.81
C ALA A 49 -1.44 6.97 23.14
N ASN A 50 -2.38 7.89 22.99
CA ASN A 50 -2.18 9.34 23.11
C ASN A 50 -0.96 9.83 22.30
N GLN A 51 -0.82 9.33 21.06
CA GLN A 51 0.26 9.62 20.14
C GLN A 51 -0.25 10.49 18.98
N GLN A 52 0.68 11.27 18.40
CA GLN A 52 0.37 11.97 17.14
C GLN A 52 0.02 10.96 16.04
N THR A 53 -0.88 11.37 15.13
CA THR A 53 -1.28 10.54 14.00
C THR A 53 -0.07 10.12 13.17
N ARG A 54 0.12 8.82 13.06
CA ARG A 54 1.18 8.19 12.26
C ARG A 54 0.74 8.03 10.81
N LYS A 55 1.67 7.71 9.93
CA LYS A 55 1.36 7.24 8.59
C LYS A 55 1.25 5.71 8.62
N SER A 56 0.31 5.14 7.87
CA SER A 56 0.16 3.69 7.74
C SER A 56 0.05 3.29 6.27
N CYS A 57 0.23 2.00 6.00
CA CYS A 57 -0.26 1.39 4.78
C CYS A 57 -1.79 1.47 4.75
N ASP A 58 -2.37 1.37 3.57
CA ASP A 58 -3.82 1.48 3.40
C ASP A 58 -4.54 0.21 3.89
N GLY A 59 -3.90 -0.97 3.75
CA GLY A 59 -4.46 -2.26 4.15
C GLY A 59 -3.48 -3.18 4.84
N LEU A 60 -4.02 -4.15 5.59
CA LEU A 60 -3.27 -5.24 6.22
C LEU A 60 -4.01 -6.56 6.01
N CYS A 61 -3.28 -7.60 5.59
CA CYS A 61 -3.80 -8.96 5.50
C CYS A 61 -2.94 -9.89 6.37
N LEU A 62 -3.59 -10.65 7.26
CA LEU A 62 -2.98 -11.61 8.19
C LEU A 62 -3.42 -13.02 7.81
N LYS A 63 -2.80 -13.59 6.77
CA LYS A 63 -3.04 -14.96 6.29
C LYS A 63 -1.70 -15.56 5.92
N GLY A 64 -1.31 -16.66 6.55
CA GLY A 64 -0.01 -17.31 6.31
C GLY A 64 1.21 -16.41 6.56
N SER A 65 1.12 -15.17 6.15
CA SER A 65 2.11 -14.09 6.28
C SER A 65 1.47 -12.77 6.72
N ILE A 66 2.29 -11.79 7.04
CA ILE A 66 1.85 -10.42 7.38
C ILE A 66 2.06 -9.56 6.14
N ASN A 67 0.96 -9.20 5.47
CA ASN A 67 1.00 -8.45 4.22
C ASN A 67 0.52 -7.01 4.42
N PHE A 68 1.44 -6.06 4.34
CA PHE A 68 1.13 -4.64 4.29
C PHE A 68 0.84 -4.22 2.86
N ILE A 69 -0.28 -3.53 2.64
CA ILE A 69 -0.80 -3.20 1.30
C ILE A 69 -0.95 -1.68 1.18
N GLU A 70 -0.35 -1.12 0.14
CA GLU A 70 -0.42 0.30 -0.20
C GLU A 70 -1.00 0.47 -1.60
N PHE A 71 -2.08 1.23 -1.75
CA PHE A 71 -2.71 1.49 -3.04
C PHE A 71 -2.22 2.79 -3.66
N LYS A 72 -1.95 2.78 -4.98
CA LYS A 72 -1.51 3.94 -5.76
C LYS A 72 -2.27 4.04 -7.08
N SER A 73 -3.23 4.95 -7.16
CA SER A 73 -3.88 5.30 -8.43
C SER A 73 -2.96 6.20 -9.25
N LEU A 74 -2.22 5.61 -10.17
CA LEU A 74 -1.36 6.32 -11.10
C LEU A 74 -2.16 6.99 -12.21
N ASN A 75 -3.31 6.41 -12.62
CA ASN A 75 -4.21 7.01 -13.59
C ASN A 75 -4.61 8.43 -13.16
N ASN A 76 -5.13 8.56 -11.95
CA ASN A 76 -5.56 9.87 -11.43
C ASN A 76 -4.41 10.88 -11.35
N PHE A 77 -3.19 10.44 -11.04
CA PHE A 77 -2.02 11.30 -11.04
C PHE A 77 -1.71 11.83 -12.45
N PHE A 78 -1.61 10.95 -13.45
CA PHE A 78 -1.25 11.33 -14.81
C PHE A 78 -2.33 12.16 -15.49
N GLU A 79 -3.60 11.88 -15.23
CA GLU A 79 -4.72 12.61 -15.83
C GLU A 79 -4.90 14.02 -15.26
N LYS A 80 -4.64 14.22 -13.98
CA LYS A 80 -4.97 15.48 -13.29
C LYS A 80 -3.75 16.26 -12.83
N GLU A 81 -2.92 15.64 -11.95
CA GLU A 81 -1.85 16.37 -11.28
C GLU A 81 -0.65 16.61 -12.21
N PHE A 82 -0.28 15.59 -12.98
CA PHE A 82 0.91 15.66 -13.85
C PHE A 82 0.74 16.69 -14.96
N GLN A 83 -0.39 16.65 -15.67
CA GLN A 83 -0.68 17.62 -16.72
C GLN A 83 -0.79 19.05 -16.18
N TYR A 84 -1.40 19.21 -15.01
CA TYR A 84 -1.48 20.54 -14.37
C TYR A 84 -0.09 21.10 -14.07
N LYS A 85 0.81 20.30 -13.48
CA LYS A 85 2.18 20.73 -13.15
C LYS A 85 3.02 21.04 -14.41
N LEU A 86 2.90 20.21 -15.45
CA LEU A 86 3.57 20.49 -16.73
C LEU A 86 3.19 21.85 -17.33
N ASN A 87 1.93 22.23 -17.20
CA ASN A 87 1.43 23.46 -17.80
C ASN A 87 1.76 24.73 -16.97
N GLN A 88 2.00 24.58 -15.67
CA GLN A 88 2.20 25.73 -14.76
C GLN A 88 3.63 25.93 -14.30
N GLU A 89 4.41 24.87 -14.24
CA GLU A 89 5.76 24.92 -13.70
C GLU A 89 6.75 24.59 -14.81
N ASN A 90 7.76 25.41 -15.03
CA ASN A 90 8.85 25.14 -15.98
C ASN A 90 9.78 24.03 -15.43
N ILE A 91 9.17 22.87 -15.03
CA ILE A 91 9.84 21.74 -14.39
C ILE A 91 9.88 20.59 -15.38
N GLU A 92 10.99 19.86 -15.41
CA GLU A 92 11.12 18.67 -16.23
C GLU A 92 10.16 17.55 -15.75
N GLU A 93 9.55 16.85 -16.69
CA GLU A 93 8.59 15.74 -16.43
C GLU A 93 9.11 14.72 -15.43
N ILE A 94 10.41 14.41 -15.51
CA ILE A 94 11.08 13.44 -14.63
C ILE A 94 11.08 13.94 -13.18
N GLU A 95 11.31 15.22 -12.95
CA GLU A 95 11.33 15.79 -11.60
C GLU A 95 9.93 15.79 -10.97
N ILE A 96 8.88 16.05 -11.75
CA ILE A 96 7.48 15.92 -11.29
C ILE A 96 7.21 14.48 -10.81
N ILE A 97 7.67 13.48 -11.57
CA ILE A 97 7.51 12.05 -11.22
C ILE A 97 8.29 11.73 -9.94
N LYS A 98 9.55 12.15 -9.85
CA LYS A 98 10.40 11.91 -8.67
C LYS A 98 9.82 12.57 -7.42
N GLU A 99 9.33 13.79 -7.53
CA GLU A 99 8.65 14.48 -6.43
C GLU A 99 7.42 13.69 -5.97
N LYS A 100 6.59 13.21 -6.91
CA LYS A 100 5.42 12.39 -6.58
C LYS A 100 5.79 11.12 -5.84
N VAL A 101 6.84 10.40 -6.29
CA VAL A 101 7.32 9.18 -5.63
C VAL A 101 7.89 9.47 -4.24
N ARG A 102 8.66 10.56 -4.06
CA ARG A 102 9.11 10.99 -2.74
C ARG A 102 7.93 11.26 -1.79
N ASN A 103 6.86 11.87 -2.30
CA ASN A 103 5.65 12.18 -1.53
C ASN A 103 4.84 10.95 -1.12
N PHE A 104 5.04 9.78 -1.75
CA PHE A 104 4.45 8.51 -1.28
C PHE A 104 4.98 8.11 0.10
N ASN A 105 6.21 8.49 0.43
CA ASN A 105 6.82 8.32 1.74
C ASN A 105 6.75 6.87 2.27
N PHE A 106 7.08 5.92 1.41
CA PHE A 106 6.97 4.48 1.68
C PHE A 106 7.72 4.07 2.96
N LYS A 107 8.93 4.59 3.16
CA LYS A 107 9.73 4.27 4.35
C LYS A 107 8.97 4.58 5.64
N ARG A 108 8.43 5.78 5.76
CA ARG A 108 7.70 6.19 6.96
C ARG A 108 6.42 5.37 7.13
N LYS A 109 5.70 5.10 6.03
CA LYS A 109 4.46 4.31 6.08
C LYS A 109 4.71 2.92 6.63
N ILE A 110 5.72 2.21 6.10
CA ILE A 110 6.00 0.86 6.58
C ILE A 110 6.55 0.86 8.01
N THR A 111 7.45 1.79 8.36
CA THR A 111 7.96 1.89 9.74
C THR A 111 6.85 2.17 10.74
N ASP A 112 5.95 3.09 10.42
CA ASP A 112 4.81 3.40 11.28
C ASP A 112 3.81 2.23 11.34
N SER A 113 3.63 1.47 10.22
CA SER A 113 2.79 0.27 10.19
C SER A 113 3.35 -0.87 11.05
N LEU A 114 4.65 -1.08 11.01
CA LEU A 114 5.33 -2.04 11.90
C LEU A 114 5.18 -1.65 13.37
N TRP A 115 5.30 -0.36 13.69
CA TRP A 115 5.06 0.13 15.04
C TRP A 115 3.62 -0.12 15.50
N LEU A 116 2.63 0.12 14.64
CA LEU A 116 1.22 -0.16 14.96
C LEU A 116 0.98 -1.65 15.23
N LEU A 117 1.60 -2.52 14.44
CA LEU A 117 1.53 -3.96 14.66
C LEU A 117 2.20 -4.35 15.99
N ASP A 118 3.40 -3.83 16.27
CA ASP A 118 4.10 -4.10 17.53
C ASP A 118 3.28 -3.62 18.75
N TYR A 119 2.62 -2.46 18.65
CA TYR A 119 1.70 -1.98 19.69
C TYR A 119 0.60 -2.99 20.00
N ILE A 120 0.01 -3.59 18.97
CA ILE A 120 -1.03 -4.62 19.11
C ILE A 120 -0.44 -5.89 19.74
N LEU A 121 0.73 -6.34 19.26
CA LEU A 121 1.38 -7.56 19.75
C LEU A 121 1.75 -7.48 21.24
N ARG A 122 2.16 -6.30 21.70
CA ARG A 122 2.53 -6.04 23.11
C ARG A 122 1.36 -5.59 23.97
N HIS A 123 0.15 -5.60 23.44
CA HIS A 123 -1.02 -5.21 24.24
C HIS A 123 -1.25 -6.21 25.37
N LYS A 124 -1.37 -5.71 26.62
CA LYS A 124 -1.49 -6.54 27.84
C LYS A 124 -2.63 -7.57 27.77
N ASP A 125 -3.76 -7.22 27.15
CA ASP A 125 -4.92 -8.09 27.08
C ASP A 125 -4.77 -9.19 26.01
N LEU A 126 -3.87 -9.07 25.04
CA LEU A 126 -3.53 -10.12 24.08
C LEU A 126 -2.78 -11.26 24.76
N SER A 127 -2.06 -10.95 25.85
CA SER A 127 -1.39 -11.92 26.74
C SER A 127 -0.55 -12.96 25.97
N LEU A 128 0.26 -12.50 24.99
CA LEU A 128 1.19 -13.36 24.28
C LEU A 128 2.34 -13.78 25.21
N LYS A 129 2.69 -15.05 25.14
CA LYS A 129 3.92 -15.58 25.78
C LYS A 129 5.14 -15.16 24.96
N ASN A 130 6.32 -15.13 25.54
CA ASN A 130 7.57 -14.76 24.85
C ASN A 130 7.77 -15.59 23.57
N ASN A 131 7.56 -16.91 23.62
CA ASN A 131 7.69 -17.76 22.44
C ASN A 131 6.65 -17.48 21.34
N GLU A 132 5.47 -16.96 21.70
CA GLU A 132 4.45 -16.53 20.72
C GLU A 132 4.84 -15.18 20.07
N ILE A 133 5.52 -14.30 20.81
CA ILE A 133 6.08 -13.06 20.29
C ILE A 133 7.21 -13.39 19.30
N ASP A 134 8.14 -14.28 19.70
CA ASP A 134 9.23 -14.74 18.83
C ASP A 134 8.67 -15.42 17.56
N GLU A 135 7.58 -16.21 17.67
CA GLU A 135 6.87 -16.77 16.53
C GLU A 135 6.35 -15.66 15.60
N CYS A 136 5.73 -14.61 16.15
CA CYS A 136 5.25 -13.48 15.35
C CYS A 136 6.37 -12.71 14.66
N GLU A 137 7.51 -12.54 15.35
CA GLU A 137 8.67 -11.85 14.78
C GLU A 137 9.28 -12.64 13.62
N SER A 138 9.22 -13.97 13.66
CA SER A 138 9.69 -14.87 12.61
C SER A 138 8.75 -14.99 11.40
N ILE A 139 7.49 -14.56 11.53
CA ILE A 139 6.54 -14.62 10.41
C ILE A 139 7.00 -13.70 9.28
N GLU A 140 6.88 -14.22 8.07
CA GLU A 140 7.18 -13.49 6.85
C GLU A 140 6.35 -12.19 6.77
N LYS A 141 7.05 -11.07 6.57
CA LYS A 141 6.43 -9.74 6.42
C LYS A 141 6.66 -9.23 5.01
N ASN A 142 5.58 -9.00 4.29
CA ASN A 142 5.59 -8.52 2.92
C ASN A 142 5.06 -7.08 2.84
N TYR A 143 5.56 -6.32 1.87
CA TYR A 143 5.05 -5.00 1.53
C TYR A 143 4.70 -4.94 0.05
N PHE A 144 3.41 -4.82 -0.25
CA PHE A 144 2.88 -4.74 -1.60
C PHE A 144 2.44 -3.31 -1.92
N ILE A 145 2.96 -2.75 -3.01
CA ILE A 145 2.45 -1.51 -3.58
C ILE A 145 1.61 -1.90 -4.79
N ILE A 146 0.32 -1.60 -4.71
CA ILE A 146 -0.67 -1.94 -5.71
C ILE A 146 -0.88 -0.72 -6.59
N LYS A 147 -0.67 -0.86 -7.88
CA LYS A 147 -0.96 0.16 -8.87
C LYS A 147 -2.13 -0.24 -9.76
N ASP A 148 -2.87 0.76 -10.25
CA ASP A 148 -3.88 0.55 -11.26
C ASP A 148 -3.24 0.12 -12.60
N GLU A 149 -3.99 -0.74 -13.33
CA GLU A 149 -3.62 -1.09 -14.71
C GLU A 149 -3.80 0.15 -15.61
N PHE A 150 -2.92 0.28 -16.58
CA PHE A 150 -3.12 1.24 -17.65
C PHE A 150 -4.28 0.76 -18.53
N GLN A 151 -5.37 1.50 -18.53
CA GLN A 151 -6.43 1.32 -19.50
C GLN A 151 -6.23 2.35 -20.62
N PRO A 152 -5.74 1.94 -21.80
CA PRO A 152 -5.73 2.84 -22.94
C PRO A 152 -7.17 3.26 -23.24
N LEU A 153 -7.36 4.53 -23.58
CA LEU A 153 -8.67 5.06 -24.00
C LEU A 153 -9.04 4.50 -25.38
N ILE A 154 -9.38 3.22 -25.43
CA ILE A 154 -9.62 2.44 -26.67
C ILE A 154 -10.71 3.07 -27.57
N ASN A 155 -11.56 3.92 -27.04
CA ASN A 155 -12.70 4.50 -27.78
C ASN A 155 -12.37 5.77 -28.58
N LEU A 156 -11.11 6.20 -28.69
CA LEU A 156 -10.72 7.48 -29.31
C LEU A 156 -9.64 7.33 -30.38
N ILE A 157 -9.62 6.23 -31.11
CA ILE A 157 -8.64 5.92 -32.17
C ILE A 157 -8.70 6.91 -33.36
N SER A 158 -9.63 7.84 -33.39
CA SER A 158 -9.78 8.80 -34.49
C SER A 158 -8.88 10.04 -34.42
N ASN A 159 -8.03 10.19 -33.39
CA ASN A 159 -7.26 11.41 -33.21
C ASN A 159 -5.77 11.14 -32.93
N LEU A 160 -4.88 11.48 -33.89
CA LEU A 160 -3.42 11.28 -33.79
C LEU A 160 -2.81 11.95 -32.54
N ASN A 161 -3.36 13.07 -32.11
CA ASN A 161 -2.92 13.75 -30.88
C ASN A 161 -3.18 12.92 -29.63
N LEU A 162 -4.24 12.13 -29.59
CA LEU A 162 -4.54 11.23 -28.47
C LEU A 162 -3.55 10.05 -28.42
N LEU A 163 -3.19 9.48 -29.58
CA LEU A 163 -2.18 8.43 -29.67
C LEU A 163 -0.80 8.90 -29.21
N ALA A 164 -0.43 10.14 -29.55
CA ALA A 164 0.84 10.74 -29.08
C ALA A 164 0.82 10.93 -27.56
N ASN A 165 -0.29 11.40 -26.98
CA ASN A 165 -0.46 11.56 -25.54
C ASN A 165 -0.46 10.21 -24.80
N GLU A 166 -1.07 9.17 -25.35
CA GLU A 166 -1.04 7.82 -24.79
C GLU A 166 0.37 7.23 -24.79
N SER A 167 1.11 7.41 -25.86
CA SER A 167 2.53 6.97 -25.96
C SER A 167 3.40 7.67 -24.90
N ASN A 168 3.22 8.98 -24.70
CA ASN A 168 3.93 9.73 -23.67
C ASN A 168 3.50 9.27 -22.26
N ASN A 169 2.22 9.08 -22.01
CA ASN A 169 1.74 8.56 -20.73
C ASN A 169 2.32 7.18 -20.40
N LEU A 170 2.44 6.30 -21.39
CA LEU A 170 3.07 4.98 -21.20
C LEU A 170 4.56 5.11 -20.85
N LYS A 171 5.29 6.03 -21.51
CA LYS A 171 6.70 6.35 -21.20
C LYS A 171 6.84 6.82 -19.74
N TYR A 172 6.02 7.79 -19.32
CA TYR A 172 6.08 8.35 -17.96
C TYR A 172 5.68 7.35 -16.89
N ARG A 173 4.74 6.44 -17.17
CA ARG A 173 4.39 5.33 -16.27
C ARG A 173 5.56 4.37 -16.07
N LYS A 174 6.29 4.02 -17.13
CA LYS A 174 7.50 3.20 -17.01
C LYS A 174 8.58 3.89 -16.15
N ILE A 175 8.77 5.19 -16.33
CA ILE A 175 9.67 5.98 -15.48
C ILE A 175 9.22 5.95 -14.03
N MET A 176 7.92 6.16 -13.77
CA MET A 176 7.37 6.10 -12.41
C MET A 176 7.54 4.73 -11.77
N ASP A 177 7.32 3.64 -12.51
CA ASP A 177 7.56 2.28 -12.02
C ASP A 177 9.02 2.05 -11.62
N ILE A 178 9.96 2.60 -12.39
CA ILE A 178 11.40 2.55 -12.08
C ILE A 178 11.68 3.35 -10.80
N GLU A 179 11.18 4.58 -10.70
CA GLU A 179 11.39 5.42 -9.52
C GLU A 179 10.77 4.83 -8.26
N ILE A 180 9.58 4.21 -8.36
CA ILE A 180 8.98 3.46 -7.26
C ILE A 180 9.90 2.31 -6.85
N LYS A 181 10.36 1.47 -7.78
CA LYS A 181 11.27 0.35 -7.49
C LYS A 181 12.56 0.84 -6.82
N ASN A 182 13.18 1.90 -7.33
CA ASN A 182 14.38 2.49 -6.74
C ASN A 182 14.13 2.96 -5.30
N SER A 183 12.97 3.57 -5.04
CA SER A 183 12.61 4.01 -3.68
C SER A 183 12.34 2.84 -2.72
N LEU A 184 11.92 1.68 -3.25
CA LEU A 184 11.69 0.46 -2.47
C LEU A 184 12.98 -0.29 -2.17
N ASP A 185 13.97 -0.25 -3.04
CA ASP A 185 15.28 -0.90 -2.81
C ASP A 185 15.98 -0.33 -1.56
N VAL A 186 15.71 0.93 -1.20
CA VAL A 186 16.19 1.54 0.05
C VAL A 186 15.54 0.91 1.30
N LEU A 187 14.38 0.24 1.16
CA LEU A 187 13.65 -0.38 2.26
C LEU A 187 14.16 -1.78 2.63
N ILE A 188 15.04 -2.38 1.84
CA ILE A 188 15.59 -3.76 2.06
C ILE A 188 16.32 -3.88 3.42
N LYS A 189 16.67 -2.76 4.06
CA LYS A 189 17.29 -2.73 5.40
C LYS A 189 16.29 -2.82 6.55
N ILE A 190 15.00 -2.80 6.26
CA ILE A 190 13.93 -2.98 7.25
C ILE A 190 13.60 -4.49 7.25
N GLU A 191 13.26 -5.08 8.38
CA GLU A 191 12.93 -6.51 8.56
C GLU A 191 11.70 -6.95 7.77
N LEU A 192 11.79 -6.85 6.46
CA LEU A 192 10.76 -7.18 5.49
C LEU A 192 11.38 -7.96 4.34
N ASN A 193 10.58 -8.80 3.73
CA ASN A 193 10.91 -9.30 2.41
C ASN A 193 11.01 -8.15 1.41
N LYS A 194 11.69 -8.40 0.28
CA LYS A 194 11.84 -7.39 -0.77
C LYS A 194 10.45 -6.84 -1.17
N PRO A 195 10.21 -5.53 -1.00
CA PRO A 195 8.94 -4.92 -1.38
C PRO A 195 8.61 -5.17 -2.85
N LYS A 196 7.34 -5.40 -3.17
CA LYS A 196 6.90 -5.73 -4.52
C LYS A 196 5.92 -4.67 -5.04
N LEU A 197 6.18 -4.19 -6.26
CA LEU A 197 5.23 -3.40 -7.03
C LEU A 197 4.42 -4.36 -7.90
N ILE A 198 3.12 -4.45 -7.66
CA ILE A 198 2.21 -5.39 -8.31
C ILE A 198 0.93 -4.70 -8.78
N ASP A 199 0.15 -5.37 -9.60
CA ASP A 199 -1.19 -4.91 -10.00
C ASP A 199 -2.30 -5.61 -9.20
N CYS A 200 -3.56 -5.22 -9.48
CA CYS A 200 -4.73 -5.75 -8.77
C CYS A 200 -4.93 -7.25 -9.02
N LYS A 201 -4.60 -7.78 -10.20
CA LYS A 201 -4.75 -9.22 -10.51
C LYS A 201 -3.74 -10.06 -9.75
N GLN A 202 -2.48 -9.56 -9.68
CA GLN A 202 -1.44 -10.21 -8.89
C GLN A 202 -1.79 -10.21 -7.40
N LEU A 203 -2.36 -9.12 -6.87
CA LEU A 203 -2.86 -9.08 -5.50
C LEU A 203 -3.95 -10.14 -5.28
N GLU A 204 -4.92 -10.24 -6.19
CA GLU A 204 -6.00 -11.24 -6.12
C GLU A 204 -5.45 -12.67 -6.05
N GLN A 205 -4.44 -12.98 -6.88
CA GLN A 205 -3.79 -14.29 -6.87
C GLN A 205 -3.13 -14.58 -5.52
N ILE A 206 -2.34 -13.64 -4.98
CA ILE A 206 -1.68 -13.78 -3.67
C ILE A 206 -2.73 -14.06 -2.58
N LEU A 207 -3.81 -13.29 -2.54
CA LEU A 207 -4.85 -13.45 -1.51
C LEU A 207 -5.64 -14.77 -1.63
N LYS A 208 -5.67 -15.39 -2.82
CA LYS A 208 -6.29 -16.71 -3.06
C LYS A 208 -5.35 -17.87 -2.70
N GLU A 209 -4.06 -17.75 -2.98
CA GLU A 209 -3.06 -18.78 -2.69
C GLU A 209 -2.83 -18.97 -1.18
N GLU A 210 -3.06 -17.95 -0.38
CA GLU A 210 -2.95 -17.99 1.08
C GLU A 210 -4.21 -18.56 1.78
N LYS A 211 -5.15 -19.15 1.04
CA LYS A 211 -6.33 -19.85 1.60
C LYS A 211 -5.98 -21.27 1.98
#